data_7dab5b52e3fe80036bdfb16fa7416fba
#
_entry.id   7dab5b52e3fe80036bdfb16fa7416fba
#
_cell.length_a   1.000
_cell.length_b   1.000
_cell.length_c   1.000
_cell.angle_alpha   90.00
_cell.angle_beta   90.00
_cell.angle_gamma   90.00
#
_symmetry.space_group_name_H-M   'P 1'
#
loop_
_entity.id
_entity.type
_entity.pdbx_description
1 polymer ?
#
loop_
_entity_poly.entity_id
_entity_poly.type
_entity_poly.pdbx_seq_one_letter_code
_entity_poly.pdbx_strand_id
1 'polypeptide(L)'
;MNSKQYYVYFMTNFEETTLYIGVTSDLERRVYEHKNKLYEGFSQRYNLKKLVYYEIFDDINLAIEREKYLKGKTRKFKNNLVNNFNLE
;
A
#
# COMPACT_ATOMS: atom_id res chain seq x y z
N MET A 1 -27.45 -0.49 -1.61
CA MET A 1 -26.61 0.69 -1.57
C MET A 1 -25.16 0.34 -1.39
N ASN A 2 -24.33 0.75 -2.28
CA ASN A 2 -22.92 0.39 -2.22
C ASN A 2 -22.12 1.37 -1.41
N SER A 3 -21.39 0.83 -0.46
CA SER A 3 -20.43 1.62 0.29
C SER A 3 -19.13 1.55 -0.44
N LYS A 4 -18.59 2.70 -0.74
CA LYS A 4 -17.28 2.73 -1.32
C LYS A 4 -16.24 2.51 -0.23
N GLN A 5 -15.25 1.70 -0.52
CA GLN A 5 -14.16 1.45 0.43
C GLN A 5 -12.87 2.02 -0.11
N TYR A 6 -11.98 2.35 0.82
CA TYR A 6 -10.68 2.93 0.50
C TYR A 6 -9.63 2.13 1.22
N TYR A 7 -8.45 2.05 0.63
CA TYR A 7 -7.39 1.20 1.13
C TYR A 7 -6.11 1.99 1.28
N VAL A 8 -5.45 1.79 2.41
CA VAL A 8 -4.04 2.16 2.55
C VAL A 8 -3.28 0.88 2.33
N TYR A 9 -2.30 0.88 1.45
CA TYR A 9 -1.62 -0.35 1.06
C TYR A 9 -0.11 -0.15 0.96
N PHE A 10 0.62 -1.24 1.19
CA PHE A 10 2.08 -1.27 1.08
C PHE A 10 2.46 -2.23 -0.03
N MET A 11 3.35 -1.80 -0.91
CA MET A 11 3.94 -2.68 -1.92
C MET A 11 5.45 -2.64 -1.83
N THR A 12 6.08 -3.76 -2.18
CA THR A 12 7.54 -3.85 -2.18
C THR A 12 8.01 -4.46 -3.49
N ASN A 13 9.31 -4.29 -3.75
CA ASN A 13 9.99 -5.07 -4.78
C ASN A 13 10.25 -6.48 -4.22
N PHE A 14 10.73 -7.39 -5.07
CA PHE A 14 10.97 -8.76 -4.64
C PHE A 14 11.99 -8.86 -3.51
N GLU A 15 13.01 -8.02 -3.53
CA GLU A 15 14.05 -8.03 -2.50
C GLU A 15 13.60 -7.37 -1.20
N GLU A 16 12.43 -6.72 -1.22
CA GLU A 16 11.88 -6.03 -0.04
C GLU A 16 12.80 -4.93 0.49
N THR A 17 13.53 -4.31 -0.41
CA THR A 17 14.40 -3.18 -0.05
C THR A 17 13.68 -1.85 -0.19
N THR A 18 12.60 -1.81 -0.96
CA THR A 18 11.83 -0.59 -1.19
C THR A 18 10.38 -0.81 -0.75
N LEU A 19 9.86 0.11 0.03
CA LEU A 19 8.48 0.05 0.51
C LEU A 19 7.72 1.27 0.03
N TYR A 20 6.62 1.04 -0.67
CA TYR A 20 5.74 2.08 -1.17
C TYR A 20 4.43 2.06 -0.40
N ILE A 21 3.93 3.22 -0.02
CA ILE A 21 2.64 3.34 0.67
C ILE A 21 1.73 4.22 -0.17
N GLY A 22 0.50 3.76 -0.40
CA GLY A 22 -0.46 4.52 -1.19
C GLY A 22 -1.88 4.36 -0.67
N VAL A 23 -2.78 5.15 -1.27
CA VAL A 23 -4.21 5.09 -0.98
C VAL A 23 -4.93 4.85 -2.31
N THR A 24 -5.94 4.01 -2.28
CA THR A 24 -6.75 3.77 -3.48
C THR A 24 -8.16 3.35 -3.10
N SER A 25 -9.10 3.56 -4.01
CA SER A 25 -10.46 3.02 -3.88
C SER A 25 -10.59 1.70 -4.64
N ASP A 26 -9.55 1.26 -5.32
CA ASP A 26 -9.58 0.03 -6.10
C ASP A 26 -8.23 -0.66 -5.95
N LEU A 27 -8.12 -1.46 -4.90
CA LEU A 27 -6.84 -2.09 -4.54
C LEU A 27 -6.35 -3.04 -5.62
N GLU A 28 -7.24 -3.88 -6.12
CA GLU A 28 -6.87 -4.88 -7.12
C GLU A 28 -6.31 -4.22 -8.37
N ARG A 29 -6.99 -3.19 -8.85
CA ARG A 29 -6.54 -2.47 -10.04
C ARG A 29 -5.21 -1.79 -9.81
N ARG A 30 -5.03 -1.16 -8.65
CA ARG A 30 -3.81 -0.44 -8.37
C ARG A 30 -2.62 -1.38 -8.24
N VAL A 31 -2.83 -2.56 -7.61
CA VAL A 31 -1.77 -3.56 -7.53
C VAL A 31 -1.37 -4.02 -8.93
N TYR A 32 -2.36 -4.24 -9.78
CA TYR A 32 -2.09 -4.62 -11.17
C TYR A 32 -1.26 -3.56 -11.88
N GLU A 33 -1.63 -2.30 -11.69
CA GLU A 33 -0.91 -1.20 -12.34
C GLU A 33 0.54 -1.11 -11.88
N HIS A 34 0.77 -1.30 -10.59
CA HIS A 34 2.14 -1.28 -10.06
C HIS A 34 2.96 -2.44 -10.62
N LYS A 35 2.38 -3.64 -10.62
CA LYS A 35 3.10 -4.83 -11.07
C LYS A 35 3.46 -4.74 -12.55
N ASN A 36 2.66 -4.05 -13.34
CA ASN A 36 2.86 -3.94 -14.78
C ASN A 36 3.47 -2.61 -15.19
N LYS A 37 3.89 -1.82 -14.21
CA LYS A 37 4.55 -0.54 -14.44
C LYS A 37 3.73 0.43 -15.27
N LEU A 38 2.41 0.38 -15.11
CA LEU A 38 1.50 1.29 -15.78
C LEU A 38 1.37 2.62 -15.06
N TYR A 39 1.96 2.70 -13.88
CA TYR A 39 1.93 3.85 -13.01
C TYR A 39 3.24 4.59 -13.19
N GLU A 40 3.17 5.87 -13.47
CA GLU A 40 4.38 6.66 -13.65
C GLU A 40 5.01 6.98 -12.30
N GLY A 41 6.29 7.29 -12.32
CA GLY A 41 6.99 7.76 -11.14
C GLY A 41 7.56 6.65 -10.32
N PHE A 42 7.29 6.69 -9.01
CA PHE A 42 7.96 5.82 -8.04
C PHE A 42 7.83 4.33 -8.37
N SER A 43 6.61 3.86 -8.62
CA SER A 43 6.42 2.42 -8.80
C SER A 43 7.08 1.92 -10.07
N GLN A 44 7.12 2.75 -11.10
CA GLN A 44 7.76 2.39 -12.35
C GLN A 44 9.25 2.23 -12.18
N ARG A 45 9.83 3.07 -11.31
CA ARG A 45 11.26 3.09 -11.08
C ARG A 45 11.72 1.90 -10.21
N TYR A 46 10.91 1.48 -9.25
CA TYR A 46 11.35 0.54 -8.22
C TYR A 46 10.81 -0.87 -8.32
N ASN A 47 10.14 -1.20 -9.41
CA ASN A 47 9.65 -2.59 -9.64
C ASN A 47 8.83 -3.14 -8.49
N LEU A 48 7.77 -2.45 -8.13
CA LEU A 48 6.92 -2.88 -7.05
C LEU A 48 6.11 -4.10 -7.50
N LYS A 49 6.35 -5.25 -6.90
CA LYS A 49 5.79 -6.51 -7.35
C LYS A 49 4.96 -7.25 -6.33
N LYS A 50 5.06 -6.88 -5.05
CA LYS A 50 4.38 -7.62 -4.00
C LYS A 50 3.51 -6.68 -3.17
N LEU A 51 2.23 -7.05 -3.01
CA LEU A 51 1.36 -6.39 -2.03
C LEU A 51 1.60 -7.11 -0.71
N VAL A 52 2.06 -6.38 0.30
CA VAL A 52 2.45 -6.99 1.57
C VAL A 52 1.57 -6.58 2.74
N TYR A 53 0.72 -5.56 2.56
CA TYR A 53 -0.11 -5.07 3.66
C TYR A 53 -1.20 -4.16 3.12
N TYR A 54 -2.39 -4.20 3.75
CA TYR A 54 -3.39 -3.17 3.48
C TYR A 54 -4.34 -3.02 4.65
N GLU A 55 -4.98 -1.85 4.72
CA GLU A 55 -6.04 -1.54 5.68
C GLU A 55 -7.22 -0.98 4.90
N ILE A 56 -8.42 -1.22 5.40
CA ILE A 56 -9.66 -0.82 4.74
C ILE A 56 -10.33 0.29 5.53
N PHE A 57 -10.80 1.31 4.83
CA PHE A 57 -11.48 2.46 5.43
C PHE A 57 -12.77 2.75 4.67
N ASP A 58 -13.78 3.22 5.39
CA ASP A 58 -15.04 3.67 4.78
C ASP A 58 -14.95 5.12 4.31
N ASP A 59 -14.00 5.86 4.81
CA ASP A 59 -13.90 7.30 4.60
C ASP A 59 -12.54 7.63 4.00
N ILE A 60 -12.56 8.33 2.85
CA ILE A 60 -11.33 8.67 2.16
C ILE A 60 -10.41 9.55 3.02
N ASN A 61 -10.99 10.42 3.82
CA ASN A 61 -10.17 11.32 4.64
C ASN A 61 -9.42 10.55 5.71
N LEU A 62 -10.05 9.54 6.30
CA LEU A 62 -9.38 8.70 7.28
C LEU A 62 -8.25 7.89 6.63
N ALA A 63 -8.48 7.41 5.43
CA ALA A 63 -7.45 6.67 4.71
C ALA A 63 -6.24 7.56 4.41
N ILE A 64 -6.48 8.78 3.97
CA ILE A 64 -5.41 9.72 3.66
C ILE A 64 -4.63 10.07 4.92
N GLU A 65 -5.33 10.31 6.03
CA GLU A 65 -4.67 10.59 7.30
C GLU A 65 -3.79 9.44 7.75
N ARG A 66 -4.31 8.23 7.60
CA ARG A 66 -3.55 7.04 7.99
C ARG A 66 -2.30 6.87 7.13
N GLU A 67 -2.45 7.10 5.84
CA GLU A 67 -1.31 7.01 4.91
C GLU A 67 -0.21 7.98 5.32
N LYS A 68 -0.59 9.22 5.63
CA LYS A 68 0.40 10.22 6.04
C LYS A 68 1.07 9.84 7.35
N TYR A 69 0.28 9.33 8.28
CA TYR A 69 0.80 8.88 9.57
C TYR A 69 1.83 7.78 9.37
N LEU A 70 1.49 6.79 8.55
CA LEU A 70 2.38 5.64 8.32
C LEU A 70 3.65 6.04 7.57
N LYS A 71 3.53 6.98 6.63
CA LYS A 71 4.70 7.46 5.91
C LYS A 71 5.73 8.12 6.83
N GLY A 72 5.26 8.69 7.94
CA GLY A 72 6.15 9.32 8.90
C GLY A 72 6.77 8.38 9.91
N LYS A 73 6.39 7.09 9.89
CA LYS A 73 6.92 6.14 10.86
C LYS A 73 8.18 5.47 10.34
N THR A 74 8.92 4.84 11.27
CA THR A 74 10.18 4.17 10.91
C THR A 74 9.89 2.94 10.07
N ARG A 75 10.89 2.46 9.38
CA ARG A 75 10.80 1.23 8.62
C ARG A 75 10.48 0.06 9.54
N LYS A 76 11.05 0.06 10.74
CA LYS A 76 10.79 -1.00 11.71
C LYS A 76 9.32 -1.06 12.08
N PHE A 77 8.71 0.09 12.32
CA PHE A 77 7.29 0.16 12.64
C PHE A 77 6.46 -0.47 11.51
N LYS A 78 6.78 -0.09 10.28
CA LYS A 78 6.04 -0.58 9.12
C LYS A 78 6.27 -2.08 8.91
N ASN A 79 7.49 -2.55 9.12
CA ASN A 79 7.79 -3.97 8.99
C ASN A 79 7.01 -4.80 10.00
N ASN A 80 6.80 -4.26 11.20
CA ASN A 80 6.00 -4.95 12.21
C ASN A 80 4.55 -5.12 11.76
N LEU A 81 4.00 -4.08 11.12
CA LEU A 81 2.64 -4.19 10.58
C LEU A 81 2.55 -5.28 9.52
N VAL A 82 3.52 -5.31 8.62
CA VAL A 82 3.56 -6.31 7.57
C VAL A 82 3.67 -7.72 8.16
N ASN A 83 4.55 -7.89 9.12
CA ASN A 83 4.77 -9.21 9.73
C ASN A 83 3.53 -9.72 10.44
N ASN A 84 2.82 -8.83 11.13
CA ASN A 84 1.59 -9.23 11.82
C ASN A 84 0.45 -9.52 10.85
N PHE A 85 0.43 -8.82 9.73
CA PHE A 85 -0.61 -9.00 8.73
C PHE A 85 -0.54 -10.39 8.08
N ASN A 86 0.66 -10.91 7.91
CA ASN A 86 0.89 -12.17 7.21
C ASN A 86 1.00 -13.36 8.14
N LEU A 87 0.37 -13.28 9.28
CA LEU A 87 0.37 -14.35 10.22
C LEU A 87 -0.61 -15.43 9.83
N GLU A 88 -0.44 -16.06 8.80
CA GLU A 88 -1.38 -17.07 8.35
C GLU A 88 -0.83 -18.45 8.59
#